data_533981869096ec18ab27c94a25e3ec05
#
_entry.id   533981869096ec18ab27c94a25e3ec05
#
_cell.length_a   1.000
_cell.length_b   1.000
_cell.length_c   1.000
_cell.angle_alpha   90.00
_cell.angle_beta   90.00
_cell.angle_gamma   90.00
#
_symmetry.space_group_name_H-M   'P 1'
#
loop_
_entity.id
_entity.type
_entity.pdbx_description
1 polymer ?
#
loop_
_entity_poly.entity_id
_entity_poly.type
_entity_poly.pdbx_seq_one_letter_code
_entity_poly.pdbx_strand_id
1 'polypeptide(L)'
;MTLPAAPRFGLFYHPDGYATKDVQPLGRRVAGEAFFRALACHGGLAEITGLVASQADGEAFVRHVAALNQALPARAATAEQPKLLDAAGTLFIPGPGLAEFAWRRRRHRQDGHSLLGITHTSATTRIMSALADNLTAPVQPWDAVICTSRAVRAMVVRVLEEQDSWLRERLGATRVEWPQLPVLPLGVDAAAFAGLPQARAAWRAELGIAEGDVAVLCVARFSHASKFNPLPLFIALREAQARAPTPRLHLLLAGWYETDHQSALFAEGAATLCPALPIHRIDGRDPRVRREIWSAADIFTLPADNVQESFGIAPVEAMAAGLPVVAGDWDGFRDTIVDGQTGILVPTAMAGPLDQLGLRHEAGIDNFGRYCAAVAQSTALDVARLADAFAALTADAGLRRRMGGAGRQRGAALFDWRVIVPQYLALAAELAAMRAHGGVRAPVLPGRPANPAAQDPFMLFAEYPTARLTPGDRFELPPGTGIAAVERIARLQGAVAQGRLLPGIEEFRRIIAALEEAPQSGTAIAALCPGIDEARVMRGLGWMLKFGLLSRAS
;
A
#
# COMPACT_ATOMS: atom_id res chain seq x y z
N MET A 1 -10.47 -36.55 10.77
CA MET A 1 -9.88 -35.40 10.06
C MET A 1 -9.53 -34.33 11.08
N THR A 2 -8.26 -34.10 11.36
CA THR A 2 -7.80 -32.98 12.18
C THR A 2 -8.14 -31.69 11.43
N LEU A 3 -8.85 -30.77 12.07
CA LEU A 3 -9.11 -29.44 11.53
C LEU A 3 -7.75 -28.81 11.18
N PRO A 4 -7.62 -28.17 10.00
CA PRO A 4 -6.39 -27.48 9.66
C PRO A 4 -6.10 -26.43 10.75
N ALA A 5 -4.83 -26.31 11.13
CA ALA A 5 -4.42 -25.32 12.12
C ALA A 5 -4.83 -23.92 11.65
N ALA A 6 -5.36 -23.11 12.56
CA ALA A 6 -5.76 -21.74 12.22
C ALA A 6 -4.57 -20.98 11.60
N PRO A 7 -4.78 -20.21 10.52
CA PRO A 7 -3.71 -19.57 9.79
C PRO A 7 -3.03 -18.47 10.63
N ARG A 8 -1.76 -18.20 10.32
CA ARG A 8 -1.02 -17.04 10.80
C ARG A 8 -0.80 -16.10 9.63
N PHE A 9 -0.67 -14.81 9.92
CA PHE A 9 -0.48 -13.82 8.87
C PHE A 9 0.37 -12.65 9.35
N GLY A 10 1.33 -12.25 8.54
CA GLY A 10 2.18 -11.09 8.79
C GLY A 10 1.80 -9.92 7.90
N LEU A 11 1.95 -8.70 8.40
CA LEU A 11 1.78 -7.50 7.60
C LEU A 11 2.82 -6.43 7.96
N PHE A 12 3.23 -5.65 6.97
CA PHE A 12 4.03 -4.46 7.21
C PHE A 12 3.11 -3.37 7.76
N TYR A 13 3.34 -2.99 9.00
CA TYR A 13 2.51 -2.02 9.71
C TYR A 13 3.23 -0.69 9.89
N HIS A 14 2.58 0.37 9.44
CA HIS A 14 2.89 1.75 9.79
C HIS A 14 1.57 2.45 10.14
N PRO A 15 1.50 3.20 11.25
CA PRO A 15 0.24 3.83 11.69
C PRO A 15 -0.47 4.62 10.59
N ASP A 16 0.27 5.39 9.79
CA ASP A 16 -0.27 6.19 8.68
C ASP A 16 -0.91 5.37 7.55
N GLY A 17 -0.62 4.08 7.46
CA GLY A 17 -1.20 3.19 6.46
C GLY A 17 -2.55 2.59 6.86
N TYR A 18 -2.84 2.54 8.17
CA TYR A 18 -3.95 1.79 8.73
C TYR A 18 -4.81 2.57 9.73
N ALA A 19 -4.52 3.84 9.98
CA ALA A 19 -5.30 4.70 10.87
C ALA A 19 -5.83 5.92 10.12
N THR A 20 -7.14 6.11 10.13
CA THR A 20 -7.81 7.26 9.48
C THR A 20 -8.26 8.33 10.48
N LYS A 21 -8.10 8.09 11.77
CA LYS A 21 -8.41 9.09 12.80
C LYS A 21 -7.44 10.26 12.66
N ASP A 22 -7.95 11.47 12.58
CA ASP A 22 -7.21 12.73 12.54
C ASP A 22 -6.51 13.12 11.22
N VAL A 23 -6.73 12.37 10.12
CA VAL A 23 -6.14 12.69 8.81
C VAL A 23 -7.20 12.65 7.70
N GLN A 24 -7.06 13.49 6.67
CA GLN A 24 -7.95 13.45 5.50
C GLN A 24 -8.02 12.03 4.91
N PRO A 25 -9.21 11.47 4.72
CA PRO A 25 -9.39 10.10 4.24
C PRO A 25 -8.94 9.99 2.77
N LEU A 26 -7.72 9.51 2.56
CA LEU A 26 -7.24 9.12 1.23
C LEU A 26 -7.69 7.68 0.95
N GLY A 27 -8.14 7.38 -0.26
CA GLY A 27 -8.72 6.07 -0.62
C GLY A 27 -7.86 4.87 -0.22
N ARG A 28 -6.52 4.94 -0.37
CA ARG A 28 -5.63 3.86 0.05
C ARG A 28 -5.59 3.66 1.58
N ARG A 29 -5.71 4.74 2.39
CA ARG A 29 -5.74 4.63 3.86
C ARG A 29 -7.04 4.00 4.33
N VAL A 30 -8.15 4.43 3.73
CA VAL A 30 -9.48 3.85 3.99
C VAL A 30 -9.49 2.36 3.63
N ALA A 31 -8.95 1.99 2.48
CA ALA A 31 -8.81 0.60 2.05
C ALA A 31 -7.88 -0.21 2.98
N GLY A 32 -6.76 0.37 3.41
CA GLY A 32 -5.80 -0.26 4.33
C GLY A 32 -6.43 -0.52 5.71
N GLU A 33 -7.10 0.47 6.29
CA GLU A 33 -7.81 0.34 7.58
C GLU A 33 -8.94 -0.70 7.47
N ALA A 34 -9.74 -0.64 6.41
CA ALA A 34 -10.82 -1.59 6.18
C ALA A 34 -10.30 -3.03 6.03
N PHE A 35 -9.22 -3.23 5.26
CA PHE A 35 -8.57 -4.54 5.13
C PHE A 35 -8.03 -5.04 6.46
N PHE A 36 -7.32 -4.20 7.22
CA PHE A 36 -6.74 -4.60 8.51
C PHE A 36 -7.82 -4.98 9.52
N ARG A 37 -8.89 -4.20 9.60
CA ARG A 37 -10.08 -4.51 10.41
C ARG A 37 -10.69 -5.84 9.99
N ALA A 38 -10.90 -6.02 8.69
CA ALA A 38 -11.49 -7.23 8.15
C ALA A 38 -10.62 -8.47 8.44
N LEU A 39 -9.33 -8.36 8.25
CA LEU A 39 -8.37 -9.44 8.55
C LEU A 39 -8.41 -9.82 10.03
N ALA A 40 -8.41 -8.83 10.94
CA ALA A 40 -8.47 -9.07 12.38
C ALA A 40 -9.82 -9.68 12.83
N CYS A 41 -10.94 -9.28 12.21
CA CYS A 41 -12.28 -9.71 12.63
C CYS A 41 -12.77 -10.98 11.92
N HIS A 42 -12.36 -11.21 10.66
CA HIS A 42 -12.90 -12.28 9.79
C HIS A 42 -11.85 -13.28 9.33
N GLY A 43 -10.56 -13.07 9.66
CA GLY A 43 -9.48 -13.96 9.23
C GLY A 43 -9.43 -15.30 9.93
N GLY A 44 -10.06 -15.45 11.09
CA GLY A 44 -9.95 -16.67 11.89
C GLY A 44 -8.50 -17.03 12.23
N LEU A 45 -7.65 -16.00 12.40
CA LEU A 45 -6.21 -16.17 12.59
C LEU A 45 -5.88 -16.71 13.98
N ALA A 46 -4.89 -17.61 14.06
CA ALA A 46 -4.28 -17.99 15.33
C ALA A 46 -3.43 -16.86 15.92
N GLU A 47 -2.77 -16.07 15.07
CA GLU A 47 -1.90 -14.98 15.46
C GLU A 47 -1.71 -14.02 14.27
N ILE A 48 -1.57 -12.73 14.55
CA ILE A 48 -1.18 -11.72 13.56
C ILE A 48 0.16 -11.09 13.95
N THR A 49 1.08 -10.98 12.97
CA THR A 49 2.42 -10.42 13.19
C THR A 49 2.58 -9.10 12.42
N GLY A 50 2.90 -8.01 13.11
CA GLY A 50 3.22 -6.72 12.48
C GLY A 50 4.73 -6.56 12.29
N LEU A 51 5.21 -6.40 11.05
CA LEU A 51 6.55 -5.88 10.81
C LEU A 51 6.53 -4.37 11.01
N VAL A 52 7.27 -3.87 11.98
CA VAL A 52 7.27 -2.46 12.42
C VAL A 52 8.67 -1.84 12.32
N ALA A 53 8.71 -0.51 12.20
CA ALA A 53 9.97 0.23 12.14
C ALA A 53 10.56 0.52 13.53
N SER A 54 9.71 0.70 14.55
CA SER A 54 10.12 1.06 15.91
C SER A 54 9.34 0.26 16.98
N GLN A 55 9.84 0.29 18.21
CA GLN A 55 9.13 -0.28 19.35
C GLN A 55 7.78 0.43 19.59
N ALA A 56 7.73 1.76 19.42
CA ALA A 56 6.50 2.54 19.57
C ALA A 56 5.43 2.12 18.54
N ASP A 57 5.83 1.87 17.29
CA ASP A 57 4.92 1.34 16.27
C ASP A 57 4.45 -0.07 16.63
N GLY A 58 5.32 -0.88 17.24
CA GLY A 58 4.98 -2.22 17.74
C GLY A 58 3.90 -2.18 18.82
N GLU A 59 4.04 -1.29 19.79
CA GLU A 59 3.02 -1.09 20.82
C GLU A 59 1.71 -0.54 20.21
N ALA A 60 1.80 0.39 19.25
CA ALA A 60 0.64 0.90 18.54
C ALA A 60 -0.08 -0.22 17.76
N PHE A 61 0.67 -1.10 17.09
CA PHE A 61 0.12 -2.26 16.39
C PHE A 61 -0.66 -3.18 17.31
N VAL A 62 -0.06 -3.58 18.45
CA VAL A 62 -0.71 -4.48 19.43
C VAL A 62 -1.99 -3.85 19.98
N ARG A 63 -1.93 -2.56 20.36
CA ARG A 63 -3.12 -1.83 20.81
C ARG A 63 -4.21 -1.76 19.72
N HIS A 64 -3.82 -1.55 18.47
CA HIS A 64 -4.76 -1.47 17.35
C HIS A 64 -5.47 -2.81 17.12
N VAL A 65 -4.73 -3.93 17.12
CA VAL A 65 -5.34 -5.27 17.02
C VAL A 65 -6.28 -5.54 18.19
N ALA A 66 -5.87 -5.24 19.41
CA ALA A 66 -6.69 -5.45 20.60
C ALA A 66 -8.00 -4.63 20.57
N ALA A 67 -7.96 -3.42 20.00
CA ALA A 67 -9.16 -2.58 19.81
C ALA A 67 -10.13 -3.17 18.77
N LEU A 68 -9.64 -3.93 17.80
CA LEU A 68 -10.47 -4.57 16.76
C LEU A 68 -10.95 -5.96 17.19
N ASN A 69 -10.08 -6.74 17.82
CA ASN A 69 -10.36 -8.12 18.25
C ASN A 69 -9.44 -8.50 19.43
N GLN A 70 -9.96 -8.40 20.65
CA GLN A 70 -9.21 -8.72 21.87
C GLN A 70 -8.76 -10.19 21.95
N ALA A 71 -9.45 -11.09 21.27
CA ALA A 71 -9.14 -12.52 21.30
C ALA A 71 -8.01 -12.89 20.33
N LEU A 72 -7.62 -12.01 19.41
CA LEU A 72 -6.59 -12.25 18.42
C LEU A 72 -5.20 -11.93 18.98
N PRO A 73 -4.31 -12.94 19.18
CA PRO A 73 -2.94 -12.70 19.58
C PRO A 73 -2.18 -11.86 18.54
N ALA A 74 -1.50 -10.80 18.99
CA ALA A 74 -0.72 -9.92 18.14
C ALA A 74 0.73 -9.85 18.60
N ARG A 75 1.66 -9.93 17.64
CA ARG A 75 3.09 -9.75 17.88
C ARG A 75 3.66 -8.68 16.97
N ALA A 76 4.52 -7.84 17.51
CA ALA A 76 5.35 -6.94 16.71
C ALA A 76 6.72 -7.58 16.45
N ALA A 77 7.18 -7.49 15.21
CA ALA A 77 8.50 -7.91 14.79
C ALA A 77 9.24 -6.72 14.14
N THR A 78 10.51 -6.55 14.49
CA THR A 78 11.41 -5.64 13.78
C THR A 78 12.22 -6.40 12.73
N ALA A 79 12.96 -5.66 11.89
CA ALA A 79 13.87 -6.25 10.91
C ALA A 79 14.97 -7.14 11.55
N GLU A 80 15.19 -7.02 12.85
CA GLU A 80 16.15 -7.83 13.61
C GLU A 80 15.56 -9.17 14.10
N GLN A 81 14.25 -9.37 13.95
CA GLN A 81 13.53 -10.56 14.43
C GLN A 81 12.83 -11.32 13.28
N PRO A 82 13.57 -11.69 12.23
CA PRO A 82 12.99 -12.28 11.01
C PRO A 82 12.34 -13.65 11.26
N LYS A 83 12.75 -14.39 12.28
CA LYS A 83 12.12 -15.67 12.66
C LYS A 83 10.63 -15.52 13.01
N LEU A 84 10.21 -14.35 13.51
CA LEU A 84 8.80 -14.07 13.78
C LEU A 84 8.00 -13.96 12.47
N LEU A 85 8.60 -13.38 11.42
CA LEU A 85 8.00 -13.31 10.09
C LEU A 85 7.94 -14.68 9.43
N ASP A 86 8.98 -15.50 9.59
CA ASP A 86 8.99 -16.89 9.10
C ASP A 86 7.85 -17.70 9.75
N ALA A 87 7.60 -17.50 11.04
CA ALA A 87 6.49 -18.14 11.75
C ALA A 87 5.12 -17.66 11.24
N ALA A 88 5.00 -16.41 10.77
CA ALA A 88 3.79 -15.89 10.15
C ALA A 88 3.55 -16.49 8.74
N GLY A 89 4.60 -16.95 8.07
CA GLY A 89 4.55 -17.62 6.77
C GLY A 89 4.29 -16.73 5.56
N THR A 90 3.66 -15.58 5.75
CA THR A 90 3.39 -14.56 4.72
C THR A 90 3.58 -13.18 5.32
N LEU A 91 4.16 -12.26 4.55
CA LEU A 91 4.26 -10.84 4.87
C LEU A 91 3.49 -10.04 3.83
N PHE A 92 2.36 -9.46 4.22
CA PHE A 92 1.58 -8.55 3.39
C PHE A 92 2.18 -7.13 3.41
N ILE A 93 2.31 -6.54 2.22
CA ILE A 93 2.89 -5.22 1.98
C ILE A 93 1.81 -4.35 1.32
N PRO A 94 1.46 -3.17 1.87
CA PRO A 94 0.42 -2.30 1.30
C PRO A 94 0.94 -1.51 0.08
N GLY A 95 1.51 -2.22 -0.88
CA GLY A 95 2.07 -1.68 -2.13
C GLY A 95 2.64 -2.79 -3.00
N PRO A 96 2.91 -2.53 -4.30
CA PRO A 96 3.34 -3.56 -5.23
C PRO A 96 4.87 -3.78 -5.26
N GLY A 97 5.66 -2.95 -4.58
CA GLY A 97 7.12 -3.07 -4.53
C GLY A 97 7.58 -4.08 -3.49
N LEU A 98 8.01 -5.24 -3.92
CA LEU A 98 8.52 -6.32 -3.06
C LEU A 98 10.04 -6.24 -2.84
N ALA A 99 10.75 -5.49 -3.68
CA ALA A 99 12.21 -5.53 -3.80
C ALA A 99 12.93 -5.32 -2.46
N GLU A 100 12.58 -4.30 -1.69
CA GLU A 100 13.20 -4.01 -0.39
C GLU A 100 13.04 -5.18 0.59
N PHE A 101 11.83 -5.75 0.67
CA PHE A 101 11.51 -6.86 1.57
C PHE A 101 12.17 -8.16 1.11
N ALA A 102 12.30 -8.38 -0.20
CA ALA A 102 13.03 -9.52 -0.77
C ALA A 102 14.53 -9.46 -0.41
N TRP A 103 15.18 -8.27 -0.52
CA TRP A 103 16.56 -8.09 -0.09
C TRP A 103 16.73 -8.27 1.43
N ARG A 104 15.77 -7.81 2.26
CA ARG A 104 15.79 -8.05 3.71
C ARG A 104 15.66 -9.52 4.04
N ARG A 105 14.71 -10.23 3.42
CA ARG A 105 14.49 -11.66 3.60
C ARG A 105 15.74 -12.45 3.18
N ARG A 106 16.43 -12.07 2.08
CA ARG A 106 17.63 -12.73 1.59
C ARG A 106 18.79 -12.75 2.59
N ARG A 107 18.88 -11.78 3.50
CA ARG A 107 19.90 -11.74 4.56
C ARG A 107 19.77 -12.89 5.56
N HIS A 108 18.64 -13.54 5.57
CA HIS A 108 18.28 -14.52 6.58
C HIS A 108 17.97 -15.86 5.95
N ARG A 109 16.79 -15.94 5.33
CA ARG A 109 16.26 -17.17 4.78
C ARG A 109 15.25 -16.85 3.68
N GLN A 110 15.65 -17.06 2.42
CA GLN A 110 14.82 -16.67 1.27
C GLN A 110 13.50 -17.44 1.18
N ASP A 111 13.43 -18.64 1.75
CA ASP A 111 12.26 -19.50 1.86
C ASP A 111 11.53 -19.40 3.21
N GLY A 112 11.85 -18.40 4.05
CA GLY A 112 11.23 -18.25 5.38
C GLY A 112 9.75 -17.90 5.33
N HIS A 113 9.39 -16.97 4.45
CA HIS A 113 8.01 -16.51 4.25
C HIS A 113 7.80 -16.03 2.82
N SER A 114 6.54 -15.94 2.40
CA SER A 114 6.15 -15.34 1.11
C SER A 114 5.93 -13.84 1.27
N LEU A 115 6.23 -13.08 0.22
CA LEU A 115 5.90 -11.65 0.15
C LEU A 115 4.61 -11.47 -0.67
N LEU A 116 3.67 -10.72 -0.13
CA LEU A 116 2.38 -10.49 -0.75
C LEU A 116 2.12 -8.98 -0.85
N GLY A 117 2.37 -8.41 -2.03
CA GLY A 117 2.08 -7.01 -2.33
C GLY A 117 0.67 -6.80 -2.88
N ILE A 118 0.26 -5.55 -2.98
CA ILE A 118 -1.02 -5.17 -3.61
C ILE A 118 -0.89 -3.85 -4.38
N THR A 119 -1.60 -3.76 -5.51
CA THR A 119 -1.74 -2.53 -6.28
C THR A 119 -2.86 -1.66 -5.72
N HIS A 120 -2.61 -0.36 -5.57
CA HIS A 120 -3.63 0.65 -5.25
C HIS A 120 -3.69 1.72 -6.31
N THR A 121 -2.59 2.44 -6.52
CA THR A 121 -2.41 3.40 -7.60
C THR A 121 -1.34 2.86 -8.51
N SER A 122 -1.59 2.79 -9.80
CA SER A 122 -0.67 2.19 -10.77
C SER A 122 0.04 3.23 -11.65
N ALA A 123 -0.48 4.47 -11.72
CA ALA A 123 -0.07 5.47 -12.70
C ALA A 123 1.14 6.34 -12.30
N THR A 124 1.74 6.17 -11.11
CA THR A 124 2.91 6.95 -10.72
C THR A 124 4.21 6.30 -11.17
N THR A 125 5.20 7.11 -11.60
CA THR A 125 6.55 6.64 -11.95
C THR A 125 7.16 5.80 -10.84
N ARG A 126 6.98 6.22 -9.58
CA ARG A 126 7.47 5.46 -8.41
C ARG A 126 6.89 4.06 -8.33
N ILE A 127 5.60 3.89 -8.62
CA ILE A 127 4.96 2.55 -8.61
C ILE A 127 5.42 1.71 -9.79
N MET A 128 5.53 2.30 -10.99
CA MET A 128 6.05 1.59 -12.16
C MET A 128 7.49 1.14 -11.95
N SER A 129 8.36 2.00 -11.41
CA SER A 129 9.73 1.63 -11.04
C SER A 129 9.76 0.53 -9.97
N ALA A 130 8.92 0.62 -8.93
CA ALA A 130 8.87 -0.40 -7.88
C ALA A 130 8.38 -1.77 -8.41
N LEU A 131 7.51 -1.79 -9.42
CA LEU A 131 7.12 -3.03 -10.11
C LEU A 131 8.29 -3.58 -10.93
N ALA A 132 8.98 -2.74 -11.71
CA ALA A 132 10.15 -3.13 -12.50
C ALA A 132 11.29 -3.66 -11.60
N ASP A 133 11.54 -3.03 -10.45
CA ASP A 133 12.57 -3.44 -9.48
C ASP A 133 12.34 -4.86 -8.94
N ASN A 134 11.11 -5.36 -8.94
CA ASN A 134 10.84 -6.73 -8.53
C ASN A 134 11.59 -7.75 -9.40
N LEU A 135 11.86 -7.45 -10.68
CA LEU A 135 12.57 -8.37 -11.59
C LEU A 135 14.09 -8.40 -11.36
N THR A 136 14.65 -7.40 -10.71
CA THR A 136 16.09 -7.36 -10.36
C THR A 136 16.37 -7.73 -8.92
N ALA A 137 15.33 -7.71 -8.07
CA ALA A 137 15.41 -8.13 -6.68
C ALA A 137 15.28 -9.66 -6.53
N PRO A 138 15.70 -10.24 -5.39
CA PRO A 138 15.60 -11.67 -5.14
C PRO A 138 14.16 -12.11 -4.78
N VAL A 139 13.19 -11.68 -5.57
CA VAL A 139 11.82 -12.15 -5.53
C VAL A 139 11.80 -13.64 -5.89
N GLN A 140 10.90 -14.38 -5.29
CA GLN A 140 10.81 -15.83 -5.43
C GLN A 140 9.49 -16.22 -6.14
N PRO A 141 9.39 -17.41 -6.74
CA PRO A 141 8.17 -17.87 -7.41
C PRO A 141 6.93 -17.92 -6.49
N TRP A 142 7.14 -17.97 -5.19
CA TRP A 142 6.09 -17.93 -4.15
C TRP A 142 5.83 -16.54 -3.57
N ASP A 143 6.28 -15.48 -4.25
CA ASP A 143 5.89 -14.11 -3.94
C ASP A 143 4.82 -13.65 -4.92
N ALA A 144 3.96 -12.75 -4.51
CA ALA A 144 2.86 -12.28 -5.34
C ALA A 144 2.61 -10.78 -5.21
N VAL A 145 2.11 -10.18 -6.29
CA VAL A 145 1.51 -8.84 -6.30
C VAL A 145 0.05 -8.97 -6.68
N ILE A 146 -0.84 -8.78 -5.74
CA ILE A 146 -2.28 -8.75 -5.98
C ILE A 146 -2.62 -7.56 -6.88
N CYS A 147 -3.26 -7.85 -8.01
CA CYS A 147 -3.84 -6.86 -8.89
C CYS A 147 -5.33 -6.69 -8.53
N THR A 148 -5.77 -5.47 -8.25
CA THR A 148 -7.13 -5.22 -7.79
C THR A 148 -8.19 -5.32 -8.88
N SER A 149 -7.76 -5.34 -10.16
CA SER A 149 -8.62 -5.56 -11.32
C SER A 149 -7.85 -6.22 -12.46
N ARG A 150 -8.58 -6.74 -13.45
CA ARG A 150 -7.99 -7.28 -14.69
C ARG A 150 -7.25 -6.20 -15.49
N ALA A 151 -7.77 -4.97 -15.51
CA ALA A 151 -7.15 -3.86 -16.18
C ALA A 151 -5.81 -3.49 -15.51
N VAL A 152 -5.77 -3.41 -14.19
CA VAL A 152 -4.54 -3.20 -13.44
C VAL A 152 -3.54 -4.33 -13.67
N ARG A 153 -4.00 -5.60 -13.69
CA ARG A 153 -3.12 -6.72 -14.03
C ARG A 153 -2.49 -6.56 -15.42
N ALA A 154 -3.29 -6.17 -16.41
CA ALA A 154 -2.78 -5.95 -17.77
C ALA A 154 -1.70 -4.85 -17.81
N MET A 155 -1.90 -3.75 -17.06
CA MET A 155 -0.90 -2.70 -16.92
C MET A 155 0.38 -3.20 -16.22
N VAL A 156 0.24 -3.96 -15.11
CA VAL A 156 1.38 -4.54 -14.40
C VAL A 156 2.18 -5.48 -15.31
N VAL A 157 1.48 -6.37 -16.03
CA VAL A 157 2.10 -7.27 -17.01
C VAL A 157 2.89 -6.48 -18.05
N ARG A 158 2.31 -5.39 -18.60
CA ARG A 158 2.99 -4.54 -19.59
C ARG A 158 4.30 -3.96 -19.06
N VAL A 159 4.30 -3.43 -17.82
CA VAL A 159 5.53 -2.90 -17.18
C VAL A 159 6.58 -4.00 -17.02
N LEU A 160 6.17 -5.18 -16.57
CA LEU A 160 7.10 -6.30 -16.35
C LEU A 160 7.64 -6.87 -17.66
N GLU A 161 6.82 -6.98 -18.71
CA GLU A 161 7.24 -7.43 -20.05
C GLU A 161 8.30 -6.51 -20.65
N GLU A 162 8.10 -5.20 -20.60
CA GLU A 162 9.07 -4.23 -21.11
C GLU A 162 10.38 -4.28 -20.31
N GLN A 163 10.29 -4.40 -18.99
CA GLN A 163 11.46 -4.53 -18.12
C GLN A 163 12.19 -5.86 -18.35
N ASP A 164 11.47 -6.97 -18.47
CA ASP A 164 12.08 -8.29 -18.77
C ASP A 164 12.80 -8.25 -20.13
N SER A 165 12.17 -7.69 -21.15
CA SER A 165 12.77 -7.52 -22.48
C SER A 165 14.06 -6.69 -22.41
N TRP A 166 14.04 -5.57 -21.69
CA TRP A 166 15.21 -4.74 -21.44
C TRP A 166 16.35 -5.48 -20.74
N LEU A 167 16.03 -6.27 -19.69
CA LEU A 167 17.04 -7.05 -18.98
C LEU A 167 17.70 -8.12 -19.87
N ARG A 168 16.91 -8.76 -20.73
CA ARG A 168 17.41 -9.74 -21.71
C ARG A 168 18.31 -9.08 -22.75
N GLU A 169 17.86 -7.98 -23.32
CA GLU A 169 18.61 -7.23 -24.35
C GLU A 169 19.90 -6.63 -23.76
N ARG A 170 19.80 -5.91 -22.66
CA ARG A 170 20.91 -5.14 -22.09
C ARG A 170 21.94 -5.99 -21.36
N LEU A 171 21.49 -7.03 -20.65
CA LEU A 171 22.32 -7.84 -19.76
C LEU A 171 22.50 -9.28 -20.22
N GLY A 172 21.82 -9.72 -21.29
CA GLY A 172 21.80 -11.12 -21.71
C GLY A 172 21.13 -12.04 -20.68
N ALA A 173 20.17 -11.50 -19.89
CA ALA A 173 19.49 -12.28 -18.87
C ALA A 173 18.75 -13.47 -19.50
N THR A 174 19.04 -14.69 -19.04
CA THR A 174 18.38 -15.91 -19.50
C THR A 174 17.26 -16.35 -18.58
N ARG A 175 17.28 -15.89 -17.33
CA ARG A 175 16.27 -16.17 -16.30
C ARG A 175 15.88 -14.88 -15.60
N VAL A 176 14.59 -14.55 -15.67
CA VAL A 176 13.98 -13.41 -14.97
C VAL A 176 12.78 -13.98 -14.23
N GLU A 177 12.80 -13.92 -12.90
CA GLU A 177 11.69 -14.40 -12.08
C GLU A 177 10.66 -13.29 -11.91
N TRP A 178 9.42 -13.64 -12.13
CA TRP A 178 8.26 -12.77 -11.92
C TRP A 178 7.54 -13.16 -10.63
N PRO A 179 7.00 -12.19 -9.87
CA PRO A 179 6.02 -12.52 -8.84
C PRO A 179 4.74 -13.05 -9.47
N GLN A 180 3.96 -13.84 -8.72
CA GLN A 180 2.61 -14.21 -9.13
C GLN A 180 1.74 -12.93 -9.21
N LEU A 181 0.81 -12.89 -10.17
CA LEU A 181 -0.07 -11.74 -10.41
C LEU A 181 -1.55 -12.14 -10.31
N PRO A 182 -2.02 -12.57 -9.13
CA PRO A 182 -3.44 -12.90 -8.93
C PRO A 182 -4.31 -11.65 -9.03
N VAL A 183 -5.53 -11.80 -9.56
CA VAL A 183 -6.55 -10.75 -9.51
C VAL A 183 -7.45 -11.03 -8.32
N LEU A 184 -7.36 -10.21 -7.28
CA LEU A 184 -8.23 -10.25 -6.12
C LEU A 184 -8.80 -8.86 -5.84
N PRO A 185 -10.13 -8.74 -5.68
CA PRO A 185 -10.78 -7.46 -5.44
C PRO A 185 -10.50 -6.93 -4.03
N LEU A 186 -10.78 -5.64 -3.84
CA LEU A 186 -10.94 -5.06 -2.52
C LEU A 186 -12.33 -5.41 -1.97
N GLY A 187 -12.46 -5.40 -0.65
CA GLY A 187 -13.73 -5.65 0.02
C GLY A 187 -14.39 -4.38 0.55
N VAL A 188 -15.65 -4.51 0.89
CA VAL A 188 -16.43 -3.53 1.65
C VAL A 188 -17.13 -4.25 2.81
N ASP A 189 -17.51 -3.53 3.85
CA ASP A 189 -18.47 -4.01 4.84
C ASP A 189 -19.89 -3.79 4.29
N ALA A 190 -20.41 -4.77 3.57
CA ALA A 190 -21.69 -4.64 2.89
C ALA A 190 -22.85 -4.31 3.86
N ALA A 191 -22.77 -4.73 5.11
CA ALA A 191 -23.78 -4.44 6.12
C ALA A 191 -23.80 -2.96 6.54
N ALA A 192 -22.64 -2.29 6.50
CA ALA A 192 -22.54 -0.87 6.84
C ALA A 192 -23.29 0.05 5.87
N PHE A 193 -23.58 -0.45 4.66
CA PHE A 193 -24.29 0.30 3.60
C PHE A 193 -25.78 -0.08 3.50
N ALA A 194 -26.31 -0.88 4.41
CA ALA A 194 -27.73 -1.20 4.42
C ALA A 194 -28.58 0.08 4.52
N GLY A 195 -29.58 0.19 3.66
CA GLY A 195 -30.44 1.39 3.61
C GLY A 195 -31.11 1.69 4.94
N LEU A 196 -31.09 2.95 5.35
CA LEU A 196 -31.65 3.47 6.59
C LEU A 196 -32.88 4.33 6.27
N PRO A 197 -34.13 3.83 6.42
CA PRO A 197 -35.34 4.56 6.02
C PRO A 197 -35.47 5.94 6.70
N GLN A 198 -35.13 6.03 7.98
CA GLN A 198 -35.19 7.31 8.71
C GLN A 198 -34.14 8.31 8.16
N ALA A 199 -32.94 7.83 7.84
CA ALA A 199 -31.91 8.66 7.23
C ALA A 199 -32.32 9.13 5.82
N ARG A 200 -33.01 8.29 5.03
CA ARG A 200 -33.57 8.68 3.74
C ARG A 200 -34.53 9.86 3.89
N ALA A 201 -35.51 9.73 4.77
CA ALA A 201 -36.50 10.78 4.98
C ALA A 201 -35.88 12.08 5.47
N ALA A 202 -34.95 11.99 6.43
CA ALA A 202 -34.27 13.17 6.99
C ALA A 202 -33.41 13.89 5.93
N TRP A 203 -32.57 13.17 5.18
CA TRP A 203 -31.74 13.77 4.15
C TRP A 203 -32.54 14.37 3.01
N ARG A 204 -33.61 13.71 2.55
CA ARG A 204 -34.44 14.24 1.46
C ARG A 204 -35.19 15.49 1.91
N ALA A 205 -35.66 15.54 3.15
CA ALA A 205 -36.29 16.76 3.72
C ALA A 205 -35.28 17.90 3.84
N GLU A 206 -34.05 17.62 4.35
CA GLU A 206 -32.97 18.61 4.48
C GLU A 206 -32.55 19.19 3.13
N LEU A 207 -32.52 18.37 2.08
CA LEU A 207 -32.09 18.75 0.74
C LEU A 207 -33.28 19.25 -0.15
N GLY A 208 -34.49 19.26 0.36
CA GLY A 208 -35.68 19.68 -0.41
C GLY A 208 -36.01 18.77 -1.59
N ILE A 209 -35.73 17.47 -1.47
CA ILE A 209 -36.00 16.44 -2.48
C ILE A 209 -37.36 15.85 -2.22
N ALA A 210 -38.31 16.04 -3.14
CA ALA A 210 -39.66 15.49 -3.01
C ALA A 210 -39.64 13.94 -3.12
N GLU A 211 -40.67 13.27 -2.59
CA GLU A 211 -40.73 11.80 -2.55
C GLU A 211 -40.66 11.18 -3.95
N GLY A 212 -41.27 11.83 -4.95
CA GLY A 212 -41.29 11.38 -6.34
C GLY A 212 -40.02 11.72 -7.13
N ASP A 213 -39.17 12.63 -6.64
CA ASP A 213 -37.97 13.04 -7.34
C ASP A 213 -36.86 11.95 -7.32
N VAL A 214 -35.90 12.05 -8.23
CA VAL A 214 -34.81 11.10 -8.35
C VAL A 214 -33.48 11.77 -7.98
N ALA A 215 -32.79 11.21 -6.99
CA ALA A 215 -31.50 11.68 -6.51
C ALA A 215 -30.35 10.82 -7.08
N VAL A 216 -29.46 11.44 -7.84
CA VAL A 216 -28.23 10.85 -8.37
C VAL A 216 -27.09 11.21 -7.43
N LEU A 217 -26.45 10.21 -6.82
CA LEU A 217 -25.36 10.39 -5.87
C LEU A 217 -24.00 10.14 -6.56
N CYS A 218 -23.06 11.04 -6.34
CA CYS A 218 -21.65 10.85 -6.66
C CYS A 218 -20.82 11.02 -5.39
N VAL A 219 -20.09 9.98 -4.99
CA VAL A 219 -19.19 10.01 -3.82
C VAL A 219 -17.75 9.96 -4.31
N ALA A 220 -17.00 11.05 -4.09
CA ALA A 220 -15.62 11.13 -4.56
C ALA A 220 -14.82 12.24 -3.84
N ARG A 221 -13.50 12.19 -3.99
CA ARG A 221 -12.66 13.38 -3.93
C ARG A 221 -12.77 14.08 -5.29
N PHE A 222 -13.31 15.29 -5.31
CA PHE A 222 -13.59 16.00 -6.55
C PHE A 222 -12.34 16.69 -7.08
N SER A 223 -11.85 16.20 -8.21
CA SER A 223 -10.67 16.71 -8.91
C SER A 223 -10.74 16.34 -10.40
N HIS A 224 -10.66 17.30 -11.27
CA HIS A 224 -10.56 17.11 -12.72
C HIS A 224 -9.28 16.35 -13.11
N ALA A 225 -8.22 16.60 -12.36
CA ALA A 225 -6.91 16.05 -12.67
C ALA A 225 -6.76 14.59 -12.27
N SER A 226 -7.44 14.18 -11.17
CA SER A 226 -7.13 12.91 -10.52
C SER A 226 -8.35 12.04 -10.20
N LYS A 227 -9.55 12.41 -10.66
CA LYS A 227 -10.74 11.60 -10.40
C LYS A 227 -11.66 11.47 -11.61
N PHE A 228 -12.28 12.55 -12.04
CA PHE A 228 -13.08 12.61 -13.27
C PHE A 228 -13.40 14.05 -13.65
N ASN A 229 -13.65 14.30 -14.93
CA ASN A 229 -14.16 15.56 -15.41
C ASN A 229 -15.69 15.61 -15.22
N PRO A 230 -16.26 16.59 -14.48
CA PRO A 230 -17.70 16.65 -14.21
C PRO A 230 -18.53 17.14 -15.40
N LEU A 231 -17.92 17.79 -16.41
CA LEU A 231 -18.66 18.42 -17.49
C LEU A 231 -19.50 17.42 -18.31
N PRO A 232 -18.98 16.23 -18.68
CA PRO A 232 -19.79 15.19 -19.32
C PRO A 232 -20.99 14.77 -18.49
N LEU A 233 -20.86 14.68 -17.16
CA LEU A 233 -21.96 14.37 -16.25
C LEU A 233 -23.02 15.45 -16.26
N PHE A 234 -22.64 16.72 -16.19
CA PHE A 234 -23.60 17.84 -16.20
C PHE A 234 -24.37 17.91 -17.51
N ILE A 235 -23.69 17.71 -18.65
CA ILE A 235 -24.33 17.65 -19.98
C ILE A 235 -25.35 16.49 -20.01
N ALA A 236 -24.93 15.30 -19.60
CA ALA A 236 -25.77 14.12 -19.64
C ALA A 236 -27.02 14.23 -18.73
N LEU A 237 -26.88 14.78 -17.52
CA LEU A 237 -28.00 14.98 -16.61
C LEU A 237 -29.00 16.02 -17.14
N ARG A 238 -28.49 17.11 -17.74
CA ARG A 238 -29.35 18.09 -18.44
C ARG A 238 -30.16 17.44 -19.55
N GLU A 239 -29.51 16.65 -20.40
CA GLU A 239 -30.17 15.96 -21.50
C GLU A 239 -31.17 14.91 -21.01
N ALA A 240 -30.81 14.15 -20.00
CA ALA A 240 -31.71 13.16 -19.38
C ALA A 240 -32.96 13.85 -18.80
N GLN A 241 -32.80 14.96 -18.09
CA GLN A 241 -33.94 15.73 -17.55
C GLN A 241 -34.81 16.33 -18.66
N ALA A 242 -34.22 16.78 -19.76
CA ALA A 242 -34.98 17.28 -20.90
C ALA A 242 -35.82 16.18 -21.58
N ARG A 243 -35.34 14.94 -21.63
CA ARG A 243 -36.07 13.78 -22.19
C ARG A 243 -37.14 13.25 -21.25
N ALA A 244 -36.91 13.36 -19.94
CA ALA A 244 -37.85 12.96 -18.91
C ALA A 244 -38.04 14.13 -17.91
N PRO A 245 -38.93 15.10 -18.21
CA PRO A 245 -39.10 16.30 -17.38
C PRO A 245 -39.62 15.99 -15.97
N THR A 246 -40.29 14.88 -15.80
CA THR A 246 -40.76 14.32 -14.53
C THR A 246 -40.46 12.84 -14.43
N PRO A 247 -39.95 12.36 -13.28
CA PRO A 247 -39.64 13.09 -12.05
C PRO A 247 -38.45 14.03 -12.18
N ARG A 248 -38.29 15.00 -11.26
CA ARG A 248 -37.17 15.93 -11.22
C ARG A 248 -35.90 15.21 -10.78
N LEU A 249 -34.81 15.50 -11.46
CA LEU A 249 -33.48 15.01 -11.09
C LEU A 249 -32.80 15.96 -10.10
N HIS A 250 -32.10 15.40 -9.12
CA HIS A 250 -31.20 16.08 -8.22
C HIS A 250 -29.82 15.43 -8.28
N LEU A 251 -28.74 16.20 -8.28
CA LEU A 251 -27.38 15.68 -8.18
C LEU A 251 -26.83 15.93 -6.77
N LEU A 252 -26.41 14.88 -6.08
CA LEU A 252 -25.76 14.90 -4.78
C LEU A 252 -24.24 14.68 -4.98
N LEU A 253 -23.44 15.72 -4.80
CA LEU A 253 -21.98 15.66 -4.81
C LEU A 253 -21.48 15.52 -3.37
N ALA A 254 -21.35 14.29 -2.88
CA ALA A 254 -20.92 13.99 -1.52
C ALA A 254 -19.41 13.70 -1.51
N GLY A 255 -18.63 14.62 -0.96
CA GLY A 255 -17.18 14.49 -0.97
C GLY A 255 -16.47 15.77 -0.58
N TRP A 256 -15.24 15.93 -1.05
CA TRP A 256 -14.50 17.17 -0.82
C TRP A 256 -13.70 17.55 -2.07
N TYR A 257 -13.49 18.84 -2.24
CA TYR A 257 -12.67 19.35 -3.35
C TYR A 257 -11.21 19.41 -2.92
N GLU A 258 -10.33 19.03 -3.82
CA GLU A 258 -8.89 19.00 -3.57
C GLU A 258 -8.30 20.40 -3.35
N THR A 259 -8.87 21.40 -4.05
CA THR A 259 -8.53 22.83 -3.92
C THR A 259 -9.77 23.70 -4.15
N ASP A 260 -9.72 24.96 -3.70
CA ASP A 260 -10.77 25.95 -3.98
C ASP A 260 -10.96 26.18 -5.48
N HIS A 261 -9.88 26.11 -6.27
CA HIS A 261 -9.96 26.19 -7.71
C HIS A 261 -10.79 25.05 -8.31
N GLN A 262 -10.59 23.81 -7.86
CA GLN A 262 -11.42 22.67 -8.28
C GLN A 262 -12.87 22.89 -7.90
N SER A 263 -13.13 23.40 -6.72
CA SER A 263 -14.48 23.75 -6.25
C SER A 263 -15.15 24.77 -7.16
N ALA A 264 -14.43 25.81 -7.57
CA ALA A 264 -14.92 26.86 -8.47
C ALA A 264 -15.23 26.29 -9.86
N LEU A 265 -14.35 25.47 -10.44
CA LEU A 265 -14.56 24.83 -11.75
C LEU A 265 -15.82 23.95 -11.76
N PHE A 266 -16.05 23.17 -10.71
CA PHE A 266 -17.29 22.38 -10.59
C PHE A 266 -18.54 23.28 -10.52
N ALA A 267 -18.49 24.36 -9.76
CA ALA A 267 -19.61 25.30 -9.64
C ALA A 267 -19.91 26.01 -10.97
N GLU A 268 -18.87 26.52 -11.64
CA GLU A 268 -19.00 27.20 -12.93
C GLU A 268 -19.52 26.27 -14.02
N GLY A 269 -18.96 25.03 -14.10
CA GLY A 269 -19.42 24.01 -15.03
C GLY A 269 -20.89 23.66 -14.82
N ALA A 270 -21.33 23.51 -13.58
CA ALA A 270 -22.72 23.24 -13.25
C ALA A 270 -23.65 24.40 -13.64
N ALA A 271 -23.30 25.63 -13.28
CA ALA A 271 -24.07 26.82 -13.61
C ALA A 271 -24.19 27.05 -15.13
N THR A 272 -23.16 26.69 -15.87
CA THR A 272 -23.13 26.87 -17.34
C THR A 272 -23.90 25.77 -18.07
N LEU A 273 -23.70 24.50 -17.69
CA LEU A 273 -24.16 23.36 -18.48
C LEU A 273 -25.50 22.78 -18.02
N CYS A 274 -25.86 22.93 -16.76
CA CYS A 274 -27.12 22.42 -16.21
C CYS A 274 -27.76 23.35 -15.16
N PRO A 275 -28.01 24.65 -15.49
CA PRO A 275 -28.44 25.66 -14.53
C PRO A 275 -29.80 25.37 -13.85
N ALA A 276 -30.63 24.56 -14.47
CA ALA A 276 -31.97 24.21 -13.95
C ALA A 276 -31.93 22.95 -13.03
N LEU A 277 -30.81 22.22 -12.98
CA LEU A 277 -30.70 21.01 -12.18
C LEU A 277 -30.26 21.34 -10.74
N PRO A 278 -31.02 20.95 -9.72
CA PRO A 278 -30.55 21.08 -8.35
C PRO A 278 -29.31 20.26 -8.08
N ILE A 279 -28.24 20.93 -7.66
CA ILE A 279 -26.97 20.29 -7.30
C ILE A 279 -26.67 20.58 -5.84
N HIS A 280 -26.58 19.54 -5.04
CA HIS A 280 -26.30 19.59 -3.61
C HIS A 280 -24.85 19.22 -3.34
N ARG A 281 -24.09 20.15 -2.76
CA ARG A 281 -22.68 19.95 -2.40
C ARG A 281 -22.61 19.58 -0.92
N ILE A 282 -22.17 18.37 -0.63
CA ILE A 282 -22.22 17.76 0.70
C ILE A 282 -20.83 17.37 1.13
N ASP A 283 -20.40 17.79 2.33
CA ASP A 283 -19.05 17.47 2.82
C ASP A 283 -18.94 16.00 3.22
N GLY A 284 -18.27 15.20 2.37
CA GLY A 284 -18.04 13.78 2.60
C GLY A 284 -17.07 13.45 3.74
N ARG A 285 -16.45 14.45 4.37
CA ARG A 285 -15.61 14.27 5.56
C ARG A 285 -16.44 14.04 6.81
N ASP A 286 -17.68 14.49 6.82
CA ASP A 286 -18.63 14.26 7.91
C ASP A 286 -18.94 12.76 8.07
N PRO A 287 -18.74 12.18 9.26
CA PRO A 287 -19.08 10.78 9.54
C PRO A 287 -20.56 10.44 9.29
N ARG A 288 -21.50 11.38 9.52
CA ARG A 288 -22.92 11.21 9.22
C ARG A 288 -23.13 11.01 7.72
N VAL A 289 -22.51 11.87 6.90
CA VAL A 289 -22.59 11.78 5.44
C VAL A 289 -22.08 10.43 4.96
N ARG A 290 -20.89 10.03 5.40
CA ARG A 290 -20.29 8.75 4.99
C ARG A 290 -21.17 7.54 5.26
N ARG A 291 -21.94 7.57 6.35
CA ARG A 291 -22.83 6.47 6.74
C ARG A 291 -24.20 6.53 6.08
N GLU A 292 -24.76 7.72 5.92
CA GLU A 292 -26.20 7.88 5.69
C GLU A 292 -26.57 8.34 4.28
N ILE A 293 -25.69 9.06 3.57
CA ILE A 293 -26.00 9.70 2.29
C ILE A 293 -26.46 8.73 1.20
N TRP A 294 -25.98 7.51 1.25
CA TRP A 294 -26.39 6.43 0.37
C TRP A 294 -27.90 6.17 0.40
N SER A 295 -28.53 6.36 1.57
CA SER A 295 -29.98 6.19 1.76
C SER A 295 -30.80 7.29 1.08
N ALA A 296 -30.25 8.48 0.88
CA ALA A 296 -30.94 9.59 0.22
C ALA A 296 -31.11 9.38 -1.29
N ALA A 297 -30.23 8.56 -1.88
CA ALA A 297 -30.07 8.40 -3.32
C ALA A 297 -30.99 7.34 -3.93
N ASP A 298 -31.17 7.43 -5.23
CA ASP A 298 -31.92 6.50 -6.08
C ASP A 298 -31.03 5.87 -7.16
N ILE A 299 -29.94 6.57 -7.55
CA ILE A 299 -28.96 6.17 -8.54
C ILE A 299 -27.58 6.58 -8.02
N PHE A 300 -26.57 5.78 -8.23
CA PHE A 300 -25.17 6.16 -8.00
C PHE A 300 -24.46 6.38 -9.33
N THR A 301 -23.57 7.36 -9.38
CA THR A 301 -22.70 7.58 -10.55
C THR A 301 -21.27 7.89 -10.18
N LEU A 302 -20.33 7.36 -10.98
CA LEU A 302 -18.92 7.76 -10.97
C LEU A 302 -18.38 7.63 -12.41
N PRO A 303 -18.47 8.70 -13.21
CA PRO A 303 -18.03 8.71 -14.61
C PRO A 303 -16.51 8.92 -14.69
N ALA A 304 -15.73 7.99 -14.13
CA ALA A 304 -14.28 8.09 -14.11
C ALA A 304 -13.70 7.97 -15.53
N ASP A 305 -12.73 8.83 -15.82
CA ASP A 305 -11.96 8.91 -17.06
C ASP A 305 -10.45 8.95 -16.75
N ASN A 306 -10.04 8.56 -15.54
CA ASN A 306 -8.71 8.81 -15.01
C ASN A 306 -7.97 7.51 -14.71
N VAL A 307 -6.70 7.45 -15.13
CA VAL A 307 -5.79 6.29 -14.94
C VAL A 307 -5.39 6.04 -13.47
N GLN A 308 -5.79 6.89 -12.54
CA GLN A 308 -5.59 6.64 -11.11
C GLN A 308 -6.63 5.69 -10.51
N GLU A 309 -7.79 5.52 -11.15
CA GLU A 309 -8.75 4.52 -10.68
C GLU A 309 -8.15 3.13 -10.90
N SER A 310 -8.37 2.22 -9.98
CA SER A 310 -7.79 0.88 -10.06
C SER A 310 -8.79 -0.23 -9.75
N PHE A 311 -9.82 0.08 -8.97
CA PHE A 311 -10.85 -0.88 -8.55
C PHE A 311 -12.24 -0.26 -8.53
N GLY A 312 -12.39 0.87 -7.84
CA GLY A 312 -13.68 1.54 -7.66
C GLY A 312 -14.44 1.03 -6.44
N ILE A 313 -13.97 1.39 -5.25
CA ILE A 313 -14.68 1.03 -4.01
C ILE A 313 -16.07 1.67 -3.97
N ALA A 314 -16.22 2.95 -4.33
CA ALA A 314 -17.50 3.65 -4.25
C ALA A 314 -18.63 3.02 -5.08
N PRO A 315 -18.43 2.53 -6.31
CA PRO A 315 -19.42 1.70 -7.00
C PRO A 315 -19.82 0.43 -6.24
N VAL A 316 -18.89 -0.23 -5.56
CA VAL A 316 -19.18 -1.42 -4.75
C VAL A 316 -19.99 -1.06 -3.50
N GLU A 317 -19.66 0.05 -2.85
CA GLU A 317 -20.43 0.61 -1.72
C GLU A 317 -21.85 0.96 -2.15
N ALA A 318 -22.00 1.56 -3.35
CA ALA A 318 -23.32 1.87 -3.93
C ALA A 318 -24.13 0.60 -4.21
N MET A 319 -23.51 -0.43 -4.75
CA MET A 319 -24.17 -1.74 -4.93
C MET A 319 -24.58 -2.33 -3.59
N ALA A 320 -23.73 -2.28 -2.56
CA ALA A 320 -24.07 -2.73 -1.20
C ALA A 320 -25.25 -1.95 -0.62
N ALA A 321 -25.34 -0.65 -0.90
CA ALA A 321 -26.50 0.20 -0.55
C ALA A 321 -27.76 -0.14 -1.36
N GLY A 322 -27.64 -0.91 -2.44
CA GLY A 322 -28.74 -1.29 -3.33
C GLY A 322 -29.09 -0.22 -4.35
N LEU A 323 -28.12 0.59 -4.74
CA LEU A 323 -28.26 1.59 -5.79
C LEU A 323 -27.81 1.00 -7.14
N PRO A 324 -28.57 1.22 -8.22
CA PRO A 324 -28.07 0.97 -9.56
C PRO A 324 -26.90 1.92 -9.83
N VAL A 325 -25.84 1.41 -10.47
CA VAL A 325 -24.61 2.16 -10.75
C VAL A 325 -24.58 2.59 -12.21
N VAL A 326 -24.32 3.86 -12.47
CA VAL A 326 -23.96 4.38 -13.81
C VAL A 326 -22.53 4.84 -13.79
N ALA A 327 -21.65 4.18 -14.55
CA ALA A 327 -20.21 4.45 -14.52
C ALA A 327 -19.60 4.28 -15.91
N GLY A 328 -18.40 4.83 -16.13
CA GLY A 328 -17.63 4.54 -17.34
C GLY A 328 -17.32 3.05 -17.49
N ASP A 329 -17.27 2.52 -18.70
CA ASP A 329 -16.70 1.23 -19.02
C ASP A 329 -15.17 1.33 -18.92
N TRP A 330 -14.68 1.41 -17.69
CA TRP A 330 -13.33 1.83 -17.34
C TRP A 330 -12.74 0.98 -16.22
N ASP A 331 -11.49 0.55 -16.38
CA ASP A 331 -10.66 -0.11 -15.37
C ASP A 331 -11.42 -1.17 -14.54
N GLY A 332 -11.33 -1.10 -13.23
CA GLY A 332 -11.93 -2.03 -12.28
C GLY A 332 -13.46 -2.04 -12.25
N PHE A 333 -14.11 -1.01 -12.79
CA PHE A 333 -15.57 -0.99 -12.92
C PHE A 333 -16.09 -2.14 -13.78
N ARG A 334 -15.31 -2.59 -14.77
CA ARG A 334 -15.59 -3.75 -15.61
C ARG A 334 -15.61 -5.08 -14.85
N ASP A 335 -14.93 -5.12 -13.71
CA ASP A 335 -14.88 -6.31 -12.85
C ASP A 335 -15.96 -6.28 -11.77
N THR A 336 -16.36 -5.09 -11.34
CA THR A 336 -17.32 -4.91 -10.27
C THR A 336 -18.77 -4.83 -10.76
N ILE A 337 -19.04 -4.11 -11.84
CA ILE A 337 -20.38 -3.88 -12.38
C ILE A 337 -20.67 -4.88 -13.50
N VAL A 338 -21.86 -5.44 -13.50
CA VAL A 338 -22.38 -6.25 -14.61
C VAL A 338 -23.36 -5.38 -15.38
N ASP A 339 -22.95 -5.01 -16.61
CA ASP A 339 -23.73 -4.14 -17.47
C ASP A 339 -25.14 -4.67 -17.72
N GLY A 340 -26.15 -3.82 -17.65
CA GLY A 340 -27.56 -4.14 -17.79
C GLY A 340 -28.17 -4.93 -16.60
N GLN A 341 -27.37 -5.39 -15.62
CA GLN A 341 -27.86 -6.17 -14.49
C GLN A 341 -27.72 -5.44 -13.14
N THR A 342 -26.51 -5.00 -12.81
CA THR A 342 -26.23 -4.30 -11.53
C THR A 342 -26.03 -2.80 -11.73
N GLY A 343 -25.92 -2.37 -12.97
CA GLY A 343 -25.70 -0.99 -13.38
C GLY A 343 -25.60 -0.89 -14.90
N ILE A 344 -25.19 0.27 -15.36
CA ILE A 344 -24.97 0.58 -16.78
C ILE A 344 -23.54 1.06 -16.94
N LEU A 345 -22.76 0.37 -17.76
CA LEU A 345 -21.43 0.76 -18.16
C LEU A 345 -21.49 1.62 -19.44
N VAL A 346 -20.99 2.82 -19.35
CA VAL A 346 -20.97 3.80 -20.45
C VAL A 346 -19.67 3.67 -21.23
N PRO A 347 -19.70 3.48 -22.55
CA PRO A 347 -18.50 3.32 -23.36
C PRO A 347 -17.52 4.47 -23.19
N THR A 348 -16.23 4.13 -23.16
CA THR A 348 -15.11 5.08 -23.11
C THR A 348 -14.18 4.85 -24.30
N ALA A 349 -13.52 5.91 -24.76
CA ALA A 349 -12.51 5.86 -25.80
C ALA A 349 -11.32 6.74 -25.43
N MET A 350 -10.12 6.18 -25.54
CA MET A 350 -8.88 6.92 -25.31
C MET A 350 -8.22 7.22 -26.65
N ALA A 351 -7.66 8.43 -26.80
CA ALA A 351 -6.81 8.77 -27.95
C ALA A 351 -5.64 7.78 -28.05
N GLY A 352 -5.15 7.57 -29.26
CA GLY A 352 -3.98 6.71 -29.51
C GLY A 352 -2.70 7.22 -28.83
N PRO A 353 -1.57 6.54 -29.04
CA PRO A 353 -0.33 6.88 -28.35
C PRO A 353 0.00 8.37 -28.43
N LEU A 354 0.19 8.99 -27.27
CA LEU A 354 0.63 10.38 -27.12
C LEU A 354 2.05 10.34 -26.52
N ASP A 355 3.02 9.92 -27.30
CA ASP A 355 4.40 9.63 -26.87
C ASP A 355 5.03 10.74 -26.02
N GLN A 356 4.69 11.99 -26.31
CA GLN A 356 5.22 13.13 -25.58
C GLN A 356 4.75 13.19 -24.11
N LEU A 357 3.58 12.66 -23.76
CA LEU A 357 3.11 12.70 -22.37
C LEU A 357 3.98 11.85 -21.44
N GLY A 358 4.37 10.65 -21.87
CA GLY A 358 5.28 9.79 -21.12
C GLY A 358 6.65 10.44 -20.93
N LEU A 359 7.25 10.94 -22.01
CA LEU A 359 8.55 11.62 -21.99
C LEU A 359 8.55 12.87 -21.11
N ARG A 360 7.49 13.68 -21.18
CA ARG A 360 7.36 14.89 -20.36
C ARG A 360 7.25 14.56 -18.87
N HIS A 361 6.53 13.48 -18.54
CA HIS A 361 6.41 13.03 -17.16
C HIS A 361 7.72 12.44 -16.63
N GLU A 362 8.42 11.63 -17.43
CA GLU A 362 9.74 11.10 -17.12
C GLU A 362 10.78 12.21 -16.89
N ALA A 363 10.79 13.21 -17.78
CA ALA A 363 11.68 14.37 -17.68
C ALA A 363 11.32 15.33 -16.53
N GLY A 364 10.25 15.08 -15.77
CA GLY A 364 9.80 15.96 -14.69
C GLY A 364 9.20 17.30 -15.14
N ILE A 365 8.93 17.46 -16.43
CA ILE A 365 8.26 18.66 -17.00
C ILE A 365 6.81 18.70 -16.53
N ASP A 366 6.14 17.56 -16.57
CA ASP A 366 4.78 17.40 -16.06
C ASP A 366 4.82 16.60 -14.73
N ASN A 367 4.33 17.21 -13.68
CA ASN A 367 4.11 16.49 -12.43
C ASN A 367 2.97 15.47 -12.63
N PHE A 368 2.83 14.57 -11.65
CA PHE A 368 1.83 13.51 -11.70
C PHE A 368 0.40 13.99 -11.95
N GLY A 369 -0.02 15.10 -11.35
CA GLY A 369 -1.34 15.67 -11.54
C GLY A 369 -1.57 16.15 -12.98
N ARG A 370 -0.60 16.81 -13.59
CA ARG A 370 -0.66 17.25 -15.00
C ARG A 370 -0.68 16.06 -15.97
N TYR A 371 0.15 15.05 -15.70
CA TYR A 371 0.16 13.81 -16.48
C TYR A 371 -1.21 13.14 -16.47
N CYS A 372 -1.80 12.91 -15.31
CA CYS A 372 -3.11 12.31 -15.18
C CYS A 372 -4.22 13.16 -15.82
N ALA A 373 -4.17 14.48 -15.64
CA ALA A 373 -5.12 15.40 -16.26
C ALA A 373 -5.07 15.36 -17.79
N ALA A 374 -3.87 15.32 -18.38
CA ALA A 374 -3.69 15.23 -19.83
C ALA A 374 -4.25 13.92 -20.40
N VAL A 375 -4.02 12.79 -19.72
CA VAL A 375 -4.59 11.50 -20.11
C VAL A 375 -6.12 11.53 -20.00
N ALA A 376 -6.67 12.04 -18.90
CA ALA A 376 -8.11 12.13 -18.69
C ALA A 376 -8.79 13.03 -19.73
N GLN A 377 -8.20 14.17 -20.09
CA GLN A 377 -8.72 15.03 -21.16
C GLN A 377 -8.68 14.40 -22.55
N SER A 378 -7.83 13.40 -22.75
CA SER A 378 -7.73 12.62 -23.99
C SER A 378 -8.57 11.33 -23.94
N THR A 379 -9.38 11.16 -22.89
CA THR A 379 -10.28 10.03 -22.70
C THR A 379 -11.72 10.51 -22.79
N ALA A 380 -12.44 10.05 -23.81
CA ALA A 380 -13.84 10.38 -24.02
C ALA A 380 -14.75 9.41 -23.27
N LEU A 381 -15.80 9.94 -22.66
CA LEU A 381 -16.96 9.19 -22.17
C LEU A 381 -18.12 9.45 -23.15
N ASP A 382 -18.87 8.42 -23.54
CA ASP A 382 -20.03 8.59 -24.41
C ASP A 382 -21.18 9.29 -23.65
N VAL A 383 -21.25 10.62 -23.84
CA VAL A 383 -22.21 11.47 -23.14
C VAL A 383 -23.67 11.15 -23.54
N ALA A 384 -23.91 10.74 -24.79
CA ALA A 384 -25.25 10.39 -25.23
C ALA A 384 -25.75 9.11 -24.52
N ARG A 385 -24.90 8.09 -24.43
CA ARG A 385 -25.19 6.86 -23.69
C ARG A 385 -25.31 7.10 -22.19
N LEU A 386 -24.50 8.02 -21.64
CA LEU A 386 -24.64 8.45 -20.24
C LEU A 386 -26.00 9.10 -20.00
N ALA A 387 -26.47 9.97 -20.89
CA ALA A 387 -27.78 10.60 -20.83
C ALA A 387 -28.91 9.57 -20.98
N ASP A 388 -28.79 8.60 -21.90
CA ASP A 388 -29.74 7.50 -22.07
C ASP A 388 -29.87 6.67 -20.78
N ALA A 389 -28.75 6.36 -20.12
CA ALA A 389 -28.73 5.62 -18.86
C ALA A 389 -29.49 6.36 -17.74
N PHE A 390 -29.22 7.65 -17.58
CA PHE A 390 -29.94 8.45 -16.59
C PHE A 390 -31.42 8.61 -16.93
N ALA A 391 -31.78 8.84 -18.19
CA ALA A 391 -33.17 8.95 -18.61
C ALA A 391 -33.94 7.64 -18.33
N ALA A 392 -33.38 6.49 -18.69
CA ALA A 392 -34.00 5.18 -18.45
C ALA A 392 -34.21 4.91 -16.95
N LEU A 393 -33.17 5.14 -16.14
CA LEU A 393 -33.27 4.96 -14.68
C LEU A 393 -34.17 6.00 -14.02
N THR A 394 -34.29 7.20 -14.55
CA THR A 394 -35.21 8.23 -14.05
C THR A 394 -36.64 7.83 -14.29
N ALA A 395 -36.96 7.37 -15.49
CA ALA A 395 -38.31 7.01 -15.90
C ALA A 395 -38.83 5.72 -15.24
N ASP A 396 -37.98 4.73 -14.96
CA ASP A 396 -38.39 3.39 -14.48
C ASP A 396 -37.87 3.09 -13.06
N ALA A 397 -38.72 3.33 -12.06
CA ALA A 397 -38.46 2.94 -10.68
C ALA A 397 -38.34 1.42 -10.49
N GLY A 398 -39.01 0.62 -11.32
CA GLY A 398 -38.88 -0.84 -11.34
C GLY A 398 -37.48 -1.28 -11.77
N LEU A 399 -36.93 -0.64 -12.81
CA LEU A 399 -35.57 -0.88 -13.27
C LEU A 399 -34.55 -0.54 -12.17
N ARG A 400 -34.70 0.63 -11.51
CA ARG A 400 -33.84 1.00 -10.38
C ARG A 400 -33.84 -0.07 -9.29
N ARG A 401 -35.04 -0.55 -8.89
CA ARG A 401 -35.16 -1.58 -7.85
C ARG A 401 -34.54 -2.92 -8.27
N ARG A 402 -34.76 -3.35 -9.51
CA ARG A 402 -34.17 -4.61 -10.01
C ARG A 402 -32.65 -4.54 -10.05
N MET A 403 -32.08 -3.51 -10.66
CA MET A 403 -30.64 -3.32 -10.74
C MET A 403 -30.00 -3.14 -9.36
N GLY A 404 -30.56 -2.30 -8.52
CA GLY A 404 -30.05 -2.08 -7.17
C GLY A 404 -30.12 -3.34 -6.30
N GLY A 405 -31.20 -4.14 -6.44
CA GLY A 405 -31.33 -5.44 -5.77
C GLY A 405 -30.28 -6.46 -6.23
N ALA A 406 -30.04 -6.57 -7.54
CA ALA A 406 -28.99 -7.39 -8.11
C ALA A 406 -27.59 -6.90 -7.68
N GLY A 407 -27.37 -5.58 -7.65
CA GLY A 407 -26.14 -4.96 -7.15
C GLY A 407 -25.86 -5.32 -5.70
N ARG A 408 -26.86 -5.19 -4.82
CA ARG A 408 -26.75 -5.56 -3.40
C ARG A 408 -26.39 -7.05 -3.22
N GLN A 409 -27.07 -7.92 -3.94
CA GLN A 409 -26.79 -9.36 -3.90
C GLN A 409 -25.35 -9.63 -4.34
N ARG A 410 -24.90 -9.04 -5.45
CA ARG A 410 -23.53 -9.19 -5.95
C ARG A 410 -22.49 -8.62 -4.96
N GLY A 411 -22.73 -7.43 -4.41
CA GLY A 411 -21.87 -6.78 -3.42
C GLY A 411 -21.63 -7.68 -2.21
N ALA A 412 -22.70 -8.22 -1.64
CA ALA A 412 -22.61 -9.14 -0.51
C ALA A 412 -21.94 -10.48 -0.85
N ALA A 413 -22.20 -11.02 -2.04
CA ALA A 413 -21.69 -12.34 -2.43
C ALA A 413 -20.23 -12.35 -2.87
N LEU A 414 -19.72 -11.25 -3.42
CA LEU A 414 -18.38 -11.21 -4.03
C LEU A 414 -17.43 -10.19 -3.40
N PHE A 415 -17.93 -9.12 -2.79
CA PHE A 415 -17.13 -8.00 -2.33
C PHE A 415 -17.24 -7.72 -0.83
N ASP A 416 -18.01 -8.50 -0.08
CA ASP A 416 -17.98 -8.40 1.38
C ASP A 416 -16.65 -8.89 1.93
N TRP A 417 -16.09 -8.22 2.92
CA TRP A 417 -14.85 -8.62 3.56
C TRP A 417 -14.87 -10.06 4.09
N ARG A 418 -16.02 -10.56 4.50
CA ARG A 418 -16.20 -11.97 4.92
C ARG A 418 -15.97 -12.98 3.79
N VAL A 419 -16.08 -12.53 2.53
CA VAL A 419 -15.78 -13.32 1.34
C VAL A 419 -14.37 -13.08 0.83
N ILE A 420 -13.88 -11.84 0.94
CA ILE A 420 -12.58 -11.43 0.42
C ILE A 420 -11.43 -11.92 1.29
N VAL A 421 -11.51 -11.77 2.62
CA VAL A 421 -10.43 -12.20 3.53
C VAL A 421 -10.06 -13.66 3.36
N PRO A 422 -11.00 -14.62 3.26
CA PRO A 422 -10.67 -16.01 2.95
C PRO A 422 -9.89 -16.20 1.65
N GLN A 423 -10.12 -15.40 0.61
CA GLN A 423 -9.38 -15.49 -0.65
C GLN A 423 -7.91 -15.05 -0.48
N TYR A 424 -7.65 -14.00 0.31
CA TYR A 424 -6.27 -13.60 0.66
C TYR A 424 -5.54 -14.68 1.46
N LEU A 425 -6.24 -15.32 2.39
CA LEU A 425 -5.68 -16.43 3.18
C LEU A 425 -5.46 -17.69 2.33
N ALA A 426 -6.35 -17.99 1.39
CA ALA A 426 -6.18 -19.08 0.44
C ALA A 426 -4.96 -18.85 -0.46
N LEU A 427 -4.79 -17.63 -0.98
CA LEU A 427 -3.59 -17.27 -1.73
C LEU A 427 -2.32 -17.42 -0.88
N ALA A 428 -2.34 -16.96 0.37
CA ALA A 428 -1.20 -17.12 1.28
C ALA A 428 -0.84 -18.61 1.50
N ALA A 429 -1.85 -19.48 1.61
CA ALA A 429 -1.66 -20.93 1.73
C ALA A 429 -1.10 -21.55 0.44
N GLU A 430 -1.58 -21.12 -0.72
CA GLU A 430 -1.05 -21.55 -2.03
C GLU A 430 0.42 -21.17 -2.18
N LEU A 431 0.77 -19.91 -1.88
CA LEU A 431 2.16 -19.45 -1.91
C LEU A 431 3.04 -20.22 -0.91
N ALA A 432 2.51 -20.56 0.26
CA ALA A 432 3.22 -21.39 1.23
C ALA A 432 3.48 -22.80 0.71
N ALA A 433 2.51 -23.41 0.00
CA ALA A 433 2.67 -24.71 -0.64
C ALA A 433 3.73 -24.64 -1.77
N MET A 434 3.70 -23.60 -2.61
CA MET A 434 4.74 -23.37 -3.63
C MET A 434 6.13 -23.26 -2.99
N ARG A 435 6.24 -22.53 -1.87
CA ARG A 435 7.49 -22.35 -1.13
C ARG A 435 8.02 -23.66 -0.55
N ALA A 436 7.14 -24.50 -0.01
CA ALA A 436 7.53 -25.77 0.58
C ALA A 436 8.12 -26.75 -0.43
N HIS A 437 7.73 -26.66 -1.70
CA HIS A 437 8.14 -27.56 -2.78
C HIS A 437 9.13 -26.90 -3.76
N GLY A 438 9.27 -25.59 -3.73
CA GLY A 438 10.10 -24.81 -4.65
C GLY A 438 11.55 -24.69 -4.20
N GLY A 439 12.48 -24.66 -5.17
CA GLY A 439 13.89 -24.35 -4.92
C GLY A 439 14.12 -22.84 -4.89
N VAL A 440 14.93 -22.36 -3.93
CA VAL A 440 15.34 -20.96 -3.83
C VAL A 440 16.03 -20.51 -5.10
N ARG A 441 15.55 -19.42 -5.70
CA ARG A 441 16.18 -18.73 -6.83
C ARG A 441 17.27 -17.78 -6.33
N ALA A 442 18.40 -17.74 -7.01
CA ALA A 442 19.54 -16.89 -6.68
C ALA A 442 19.94 -16.94 -5.19
N PRO A 443 20.34 -18.11 -4.65
CA PRO A 443 20.74 -18.23 -3.24
C PRO A 443 21.96 -17.35 -2.95
N VAL A 444 22.16 -17.00 -1.68
CA VAL A 444 23.38 -16.31 -1.24
C VAL A 444 24.55 -17.27 -1.35
N LEU A 445 25.58 -16.86 -2.10
CA LEU A 445 26.82 -17.63 -2.20
C LEU A 445 27.72 -17.34 -1.00
N PRO A 446 28.51 -18.33 -0.52
CA PRO A 446 29.47 -18.12 0.55
C PRO A 446 30.41 -16.95 0.25
N GLY A 447 30.64 -16.09 1.23
CA GLY A 447 31.49 -14.90 1.11
C GLY A 447 30.91 -13.73 0.29
N ARG A 448 29.69 -13.85 -0.23
CA ARG A 448 29.03 -12.76 -0.94
C ARG A 448 28.02 -12.04 -0.05
N PRO A 449 27.87 -10.71 -0.20
CA PRO A 449 26.85 -9.97 0.54
C PRO A 449 25.45 -10.40 0.10
N ALA A 450 24.53 -10.46 1.06
CA ALA A 450 23.13 -10.77 0.76
C ALA A 450 22.46 -9.71 -0.13
N ASN A 451 22.86 -8.45 0.02
CA ASN A 451 22.47 -7.35 -0.87
C ASN A 451 23.74 -6.67 -1.41
N PRO A 452 24.02 -6.73 -2.73
CA PRO A 452 25.20 -6.12 -3.32
C PRO A 452 25.32 -4.61 -3.09
N ALA A 453 24.19 -3.91 -2.99
CA ALA A 453 24.16 -2.46 -2.76
C ALA A 453 24.18 -2.05 -1.28
N ALA A 454 24.10 -3.02 -0.35
CA ALA A 454 24.08 -2.77 1.10
C ALA A 454 25.10 -3.67 1.81
N GLN A 455 26.34 -3.56 1.38
CA GLN A 455 27.49 -4.26 1.96
C GLN A 455 27.87 -3.65 3.32
N ASP A 456 28.67 -4.40 4.09
CA ASP A 456 29.27 -3.86 5.30
C ASP A 456 30.14 -2.63 4.97
N PRO A 457 29.96 -1.48 5.67
CA PRO A 457 30.68 -0.25 5.36
C PRO A 457 32.18 -0.41 5.51
N PHE A 458 32.68 -1.26 6.42
CA PHE A 458 34.10 -1.52 6.58
C PHE A 458 34.72 -2.27 5.37
N MET A 459 33.87 -2.95 4.59
CA MET A 459 34.28 -3.57 3.33
C MET A 459 34.11 -2.62 2.16
N LEU A 460 32.98 -1.92 2.10
CA LEU A 460 32.64 -1.02 0.98
C LEU A 460 33.60 0.17 0.90
N PHE A 461 33.96 0.75 2.06
CA PHE A 461 34.84 1.93 2.17
C PHE A 461 36.26 1.54 2.60
N ALA A 462 36.66 0.35 2.26
CA ALA A 462 37.92 -0.22 2.72
C ALA A 462 39.17 0.56 2.27
N GLU A 463 39.09 1.28 1.17
CA GLU A 463 40.17 2.09 0.60
C GLU A 463 40.21 3.53 1.11
N TYR A 464 39.28 3.91 2.02
CA TYR A 464 39.23 5.28 2.56
C TYR A 464 40.32 5.54 3.60
N PRO A 465 40.61 4.62 4.55
CA PRO A 465 41.66 4.84 5.53
C PRO A 465 43.03 4.50 4.93
N THR A 466 44.10 5.14 5.42
CA THR A 466 45.47 4.84 5.03
C THR A 466 45.95 3.46 5.46
N ALA A 467 45.31 2.87 6.47
CA ALA A 467 45.60 1.49 6.91
C ALA A 467 44.32 0.86 7.52
N ARG A 468 44.21 -0.46 7.36
CA ARG A 468 43.15 -1.25 8.02
C ARG A 468 43.74 -1.90 9.28
N LEU A 469 42.94 -1.93 10.33
CA LEU A 469 43.25 -2.75 11.50
C LEU A 469 42.90 -4.21 11.20
N THR A 470 43.80 -5.10 11.50
CA THR A 470 43.62 -6.55 11.40
C THR A 470 43.73 -7.19 12.79
N PRO A 471 43.18 -8.37 13.00
CA PRO A 471 43.35 -9.09 14.25
C PRO A 471 44.81 -9.40 14.61
N GLY A 472 45.71 -9.41 13.60
CA GLY A 472 47.15 -9.60 13.80
C GLY A 472 47.90 -8.33 14.27
N ASP A 473 47.31 -7.13 14.15
CA ASP A 473 47.96 -5.91 14.63
C ASP A 473 48.12 -5.95 16.15
N ARG A 474 49.28 -5.45 16.60
CA ARG A 474 49.61 -5.40 18.02
C ARG A 474 49.28 -4.05 18.59
N PHE A 475 48.77 -4.06 19.82
CA PHE A 475 48.31 -2.87 20.52
C PHE A 475 48.97 -2.80 21.90
N GLU A 476 49.20 -1.59 22.37
CA GLU A 476 49.75 -1.29 23.69
C GLU A 476 49.01 -0.11 24.35
N LEU A 477 48.99 -0.10 25.67
CA LEU A 477 48.42 0.97 26.45
C LEU A 477 49.47 2.08 26.65
N PRO A 478 49.17 3.33 26.30
CA PRO A 478 50.02 4.46 26.70
C PRO A 478 50.07 4.59 28.22
N PRO A 479 51.21 5.04 28.79
CA PRO A 479 51.38 5.19 30.24
C PRO A 479 50.22 6.03 30.86
N GLY A 480 49.64 5.51 31.94
CA GLY A 480 48.56 6.20 32.64
C GLY A 480 47.15 6.01 32.01
N THR A 481 47.04 5.22 30.96
CA THR A 481 45.73 4.89 30.36
C THR A 481 45.09 3.75 31.12
N GLY A 482 43.90 3.98 31.63
CA GLY A 482 43.07 2.97 32.34
C GLY A 482 41.60 3.19 32.08
N ILE A 483 40.75 2.37 32.74
CA ILE A 483 39.31 2.36 32.51
C ILE A 483 38.65 3.72 32.72
N ALA A 484 39.14 4.52 33.67
CA ALA A 484 38.62 5.87 33.92
C ALA A 484 38.70 6.80 32.72
N ALA A 485 39.73 6.63 31.86
CA ALA A 485 39.87 7.37 30.62
C ALA A 485 38.81 6.94 29.59
N VAL A 486 38.57 5.65 29.48
CA VAL A 486 37.50 5.07 28.63
C VAL A 486 36.13 5.60 29.08
N GLU A 487 35.83 5.52 30.37
CA GLU A 487 34.55 6.00 30.94
C GLU A 487 34.32 7.48 30.70
N ARG A 488 35.38 8.29 30.83
CA ARG A 488 35.34 9.74 30.57
C ARG A 488 34.96 10.03 29.12
N ILE A 489 35.65 9.39 28.17
CA ILE A 489 35.37 9.57 26.73
C ILE A 489 34.00 9.03 26.37
N ALA A 490 33.60 7.86 26.88
CA ALA A 490 32.26 7.30 26.64
C ALA A 490 31.13 8.22 27.09
N ARG A 491 31.29 8.90 28.24
CA ARG A 491 30.32 9.92 28.71
C ARG A 491 30.20 11.12 27.78
N LEU A 492 31.31 11.56 27.19
CA LEU A 492 31.33 12.75 26.28
C LEU A 492 30.68 12.45 24.93
N GLN A 493 30.64 11.20 24.50
CA GLN A 493 30.06 10.83 23.19
C GLN A 493 28.53 10.70 23.19
N GLY A 494 27.88 10.66 24.34
CA GLY A 494 26.44 10.47 24.44
C GLY A 494 25.94 9.10 23.95
N ALA A 495 24.64 8.96 23.83
CA ALA A 495 23.97 7.68 23.53
C ALA A 495 24.22 7.14 22.09
N VAL A 496 24.70 7.96 21.17
CA VAL A 496 24.87 7.57 19.75
C VAL A 496 25.96 6.53 19.54
N ALA A 497 26.98 6.50 20.42
CA ALA A 497 28.12 5.60 20.28
C ALA A 497 28.01 4.32 21.14
N GLN A 498 26.98 4.17 21.94
CA GLN A 498 26.89 3.10 22.92
C GLN A 498 25.85 2.03 22.52
N GLY A 499 26.16 0.81 22.77
CA GLY A 499 25.19 -0.26 22.95
C GLY A 499 25.37 -1.49 22.08
N ARG A 500 25.36 -1.43 20.75
CA ARG A 500 25.36 -2.65 19.92
C ARG A 500 26.67 -2.96 19.23
N LEU A 501 27.44 -1.93 18.89
CA LEU A 501 28.64 -2.09 18.06
C LEU A 501 29.93 -2.08 18.87
N LEU A 502 30.00 -1.30 19.94
CA LEU A 502 31.17 -1.17 20.79
C LEU A 502 31.07 -2.04 22.02
N PRO A 503 32.21 -2.43 22.62
CA PRO A 503 32.23 -3.07 23.93
C PRO A 503 31.55 -2.19 25.00
N GLY A 504 30.89 -2.83 25.95
CA GLY A 504 30.43 -2.17 27.18
C GLY A 504 31.59 -1.86 28.12
N ILE A 505 31.36 -1.08 29.19
CA ILE A 505 32.43 -0.67 30.13
C ILE A 505 33.13 -1.88 30.75
N GLU A 506 32.40 -2.92 31.16
CA GLU A 506 33.00 -4.15 31.70
C GLU A 506 33.78 -4.94 30.63
N GLU A 507 33.38 -4.89 29.40
CA GLU A 507 34.11 -5.49 28.28
C GLU A 507 35.40 -4.70 28.00
N PHE A 508 35.34 -3.37 28.01
CA PHE A 508 36.55 -2.53 27.92
C PHE A 508 37.50 -2.76 29.09
N ARG A 509 37.01 -2.99 30.30
CA ARG A 509 37.84 -3.34 31.46
C ARG A 509 38.65 -4.61 31.19
N ARG A 510 38.05 -5.62 30.61
CA ARG A 510 38.74 -6.87 30.22
C ARG A 510 39.76 -6.66 29.10
N ILE A 511 39.42 -5.83 28.09
CA ILE A 511 40.34 -5.48 27.01
C ILE A 511 41.58 -4.74 27.55
N ILE A 512 41.40 -3.81 28.47
CA ILE A 512 42.50 -3.08 29.13
C ILE A 512 43.37 -4.05 29.95
N ALA A 513 42.75 -4.88 30.79
CA ALA A 513 43.47 -5.86 31.59
C ALA A 513 44.33 -6.80 30.73
N ALA A 514 43.85 -7.20 29.54
CA ALA A 514 44.62 -8.03 28.61
C ALA A 514 45.87 -7.32 28.03
N LEU A 515 45.98 -6.00 28.17
CA LEU A 515 47.07 -5.16 27.64
C LEU A 515 47.99 -4.59 28.71
N GLU A 516 47.69 -4.79 30.03
CA GLU A 516 48.44 -4.20 31.13
C GLU A 516 49.89 -4.72 31.23
N GLU A 517 50.11 -5.99 30.89
CA GLU A 517 51.41 -6.62 31.09
C GLU A 517 52.35 -6.45 29.85
N ALA A 518 51.79 -6.50 28.63
CA ALA A 518 52.56 -6.44 27.41
C ALA A 518 51.69 -6.12 26.18
N PRO A 519 52.27 -5.59 25.10
CA PRO A 519 51.58 -5.44 23.84
C PRO A 519 51.05 -6.77 23.29
N GLN A 520 49.74 -6.79 22.94
CA GLN A 520 49.03 -7.98 22.47
C GLN A 520 48.45 -7.77 21.07
N SER A 521 48.31 -8.87 20.32
CA SER A 521 47.55 -8.85 19.07
C SER A 521 46.03 -8.81 19.33
N GLY A 522 45.25 -8.27 18.39
CA GLY A 522 43.79 -8.26 18.47
C GLY A 522 43.23 -9.67 18.70
N THR A 523 43.75 -10.69 18.05
CA THR A 523 43.39 -12.11 18.26
C THR A 523 43.69 -12.57 19.68
N ALA A 524 44.90 -12.25 20.22
CA ALA A 524 45.24 -12.60 21.59
C ALA A 524 44.34 -11.93 22.61
N ILE A 525 44.04 -10.63 22.43
CA ILE A 525 43.09 -9.90 23.27
C ILE A 525 41.71 -10.56 23.23
N ALA A 526 41.23 -10.94 22.04
CA ALA A 526 39.92 -11.61 21.93
C ALA A 526 39.91 -12.97 22.66
N ALA A 527 40.99 -13.73 22.59
CA ALA A 527 41.14 -15.00 23.33
C ALA A 527 41.14 -14.80 24.86
N LEU A 528 41.66 -13.67 25.37
CA LEU A 528 41.68 -13.31 26.79
C LEU A 528 40.35 -12.70 27.25
N CYS A 529 39.40 -12.42 26.33
CA CYS A 529 38.11 -11.81 26.61
C CYS A 529 36.94 -12.77 26.28
N PRO A 530 36.77 -13.91 26.99
CA PRO A 530 35.73 -14.88 26.67
C PRO A 530 34.34 -14.24 26.70
N GLY A 531 33.49 -14.58 25.74
CA GLY A 531 32.13 -14.05 25.60
C GLY A 531 32.04 -12.72 24.82
N ILE A 532 33.16 -12.18 24.32
CA ILE A 532 33.17 -11.04 23.39
C ILE A 532 33.68 -11.57 22.05
N ASP A 533 32.90 -11.35 20.96
CA ASP A 533 33.36 -11.74 19.63
C ASP A 533 34.55 -10.89 19.18
N GLU A 534 35.45 -11.49 18.39
CA GLU A 534 36.68 -10.85 17.90
C GLU A 534 36.40 -9.52 17.16
N ALA A 535 35.33 -9.47 16.37
CA ALA A 535 34.96 -8.25 15.63
C ALA A 535 34.54 -7.13 16.59
N ARG A 536 33.90 -7.47 17.71
CA ARG A 536 33.55 -6.50 18.75
C ARG A 536 34.79 -6.00 19.52
N VAL A 537 35.74 -6.89 19.80
CA VAL A 537 37.05 -6.51 20.35
C VAL A 537 37.75 -5.56 19.41
N MET A 538 37.88 -5.90 18.12
CA MET A 538 38.54 -5.06 17.13
C MET A 538 37.89 -3.68 16.96
N ARG A 539 36.55 -3.58 17.03
CA ARG A 539 35.85 -2.29 17.04
C ARG A 539 36.19 -1.47 18.31
N GLY A 540 36.29 -2.13 19.45
CA GLY A 540 36.72 -1.51 20.71
C GLY A 540 38.14 -0.97 20.61
N LEU A 541 39.08 -1.74 20.09
CA LEU A 541 40.48 -1.33 19.86
C LEU A 541 40.57 -0.14 18.89
N GLY A 542 39.82 -0.18 17.80
CA GLY A 542 39.73 0.95 16.86
C GLY A 542 39.17 2.22 17.50
N TRP A 543 38.16 2.07 18.38
CA TRP A 543 37.60 3.19 19.14
C TRP A 543 38.61 3.75 20.16
N MET A 544 39.34 2.90 20.87
CA MET A 544 40.40 3.33 21.80
C MET A 544 41.53 4.04 21.07
N LEU A 545 41.97 3.56 19.89
CA LEU A 545 42.94 4.22 19.03
C LEU A 545 42.47 5.62 18.59
N LYS A 546 41.21 5.77 18.21
CA LYS A 546 40.62 7.03 17.78
C LYS A 546 40.77 8.13 18.84
N PHE A 547 40.75 7.80 20.11
CA PHE A 547 40.83 8.73 21.23
C PHE A 547 42.20 8.77 21.92
N GLY A 548 43.21 8.15 21.32
CA GLY A 548 44.55 8.12 21.88
C GLY A 548 44.64 7.31 23.19
N LEU A 549 43.67 6.43 23.45
CA LEU A 549 43.67 5.55 24.61
C LEU A 549 44.43 4.24 24.33
N LEU A 550 44.94 4.10 23.14
CA LEU A 550 45.70 2.95 22.65
C LEU A 550 46.68 3.41 21.61
N SER A 551 47.82 2.73 21.49
CA SER A 551 48.76 2.86 20.38
C SER A 551 48.99 1.52 19.68
N ARG A 552 49.44 1.58 18.41
CA ARG A 552 49.92 0.38 17.72
C ARG A 552 51.36 0.13 18.15
N ALA A 553 51.63 -1.07 18.63
CA ALA A 553 52.99 -1.50 18.91
C ALA A 553 53.73 -1.85 17.61
N SER A 554 55.00 -1.55 17.57
CA SER A 554 55.89 -1.82 16.42
C SER A 554 56.01 -3.32 16.11
#